data_300e9f9489c241cd0e0d71f0533299b9
#
_entry.id   300e9f9489c241cd0e0d71f0533299b9
#
_cell.length_a   1.000
_cell.length_b   1.000
_cell.length_c   1.000
_cell.angle_alpha   90.00
_cell.angle_beta   90.00
_cell.angle_gamma   90.00
#
_symmetry.space_group_name_H-M   'P 1'
#
loop_
_entity.id
_entity.type
_entity.pdbx_description
1 polymer ?
#
loop_
_entity_poly.entity_id
_entity_poly.type
_entity_poly.pdbx_seq_one_letter_code
_entity_poly.pdbx_strand_id
1 'polypeptide(L)'
;GMYDHLVETIHQYNPSADFAQIDKAFRYADTHHNGQLRKDGSPFITHPLAVAQIIAEELRLDSESIEAALMHDCIEDTSATYAEIAKEFSPAVADLVEGVSKLTRVQYASKEEEQMENLRKMLMAMAKDIRVILIKLADRTHNMRTMEYQTAEKQRQKSLETMEIYAPIAHRLGMQRIKWEL
;
A
#
# COMPACT_ATOMS: atom_id res chain seq x y z
N GLY A 1 -15.69 12.85 -6.05
CA GLY A 1 -15.25 11.47 -6.14
C GLY A 1 -14.20 11.11 -5.11
N MET A 2 -13.74 9.88 -5.15
CA MET A 2 -12.73 9.36 -4.20
C MET A 2 -11.40 10.12 -4.28
N TYR A 3 -10.96 10.45 -5.48
CA TYR A 3 -9.70 11.18 -5.67
C TYR A 3 -9.78 12.60 -5.10
N ASP A 4 -10.88 13.29 -5.32
CA ASP A 4 -11.06 14.64 -4.79
C ASP A 4 -11.05 14.64 -3.25
N HIS A 5 -11.66 13.63 -2.65
CA HIS A 5 -11.64 13.45 -1.20
C HIS A 5 -10.22 13.19 -0.68
N LEU A 6 -9.43 12.39 -1.40
CA LEU A 6 -8.03 12.14 -1.07
C LEU A 6 -7.22 13.44 -1.09
N VAL A 7 -7.36 14.25 -2.14
CA VAL A 7 -6.66 15.54 -2.27
C VAL A 7 -7.04 16.47 -1.12
N GLU A 8 -8.32 16.56 -0.80
CA GLU A 8 -8.80 17.38 0.32
C GLU A 8 -8.20 16.93 1.64
N THR A 9 -8.17 15.62 1.90
CA THR A 9 -7.57 15.07 3.12
C THR A 9 -6.08 15.42 3.22
N ILE A 10 -5.32 15.25 2.15
CA ILE A 10 -3.89 15.57 2.12
C ILE A 10 -3.68 17.07 2.35
N HIS A 11 -4.50 17.90 1.73
CA HIS A 11 -4.38 19.36 1.85
C HIS A 11 -4.54 19.82 3.31
N GLN A 12 -5.37 19.15 4.09
CA GLN A 12 -5.59 19.48 5.49
C GLN A 12 -4.35 19.29 6.37
N TYR A 13 -3.55 18.24 6.13
CA TYR A 13 -2.34 18.02 6.95
C TYR A 13 -1.05 18.43 6.26
N ASN A 14 -1.02 18.55 4.95
CA ASN A 14 0.17 18.92 4.18
C ASN A 14 -0.22 19.81 2.98
N PRO A 15 -0.52 21.11 3.23
CA PRO A 15 -0.91 22.02 2.15
C PRO A 15 0.16 22.21 1.07
N SER A 16 1.43 21.96 1.39
CA SER A 16 2.56 22.08 0.47
C SER A 16 2.93 20.75 -0.21
N ALA A 17 2.08 19.71 -0.11
CA ALA A 17 2.30 18.44 -0.79
C ALA A 17 2.44 18.64 -2.31
N ASP A 18 3.19 17.75 -2.97
CA ASP A 18 3.35 17.81 -4.42
C ASP A 18 2.12 17.24 -5.13
N PHE A 19 1.06 18.04 -5.18
CA PHE A 19 -0.21 17.63 -5.78
C PHE A 19 -0.10 17.34 -7.27
N ALA A 20 0.83 17.99 -7.98
CA ALA A 20 1.08 17.69 -9.39
C ALA A 20 1.60 16.26 -9.58
N GLN A 21 2.52 15.81 -8.74
CA GLN A 21 3.03 14.45 -8.79
C GLN A 21 2.01 13.43 -8.29
N ILE A 22 1.23 13.78 -7.27
CA ILE A 22 0.13 12.92 -6.79
C ILE A 22 -0.92 12.72 -7.89
N ASP A 23 -1.30 13.79 -8.57
CA ASP A 23 -2.25 13.71 -9.71
C ASP A 23 -1.68 12.84 -10.83
N LYS A 24 -0.39 13.01 -11.15
CA LYS A 24 0.29 12.19 -12.16
C LYS A 24 0.30 10.71 -11.77
N ALA A 25 0.55 10.40 -10.50
CA ALA A 25 0.52 9.03 -9.99
C ALA A 25 -0.87 8.41 -10.09
N PHE A 26 -1.90 9.17 -9.74
CA PHE A 26 -3.29 8.72 -9.89
C PHE A 26 -3.62 8.41 -11.36
N ARG A 27 -3.29 9.31 -12.27
CA ARG A 27 -3.55 9.12 -13.70
C ARG A 27 -2.77 7.94 -14.27
N TYR A 28 -1.52 7.78 -13.85
CA TYR A 28 -0.69 6.64 -14.26
C TYR A 28 -1.32 5.31 -13.82
N ALA A 29 -1.72 5.21 -12.57
CA ALA A 29 -2.37 4.01 -12.04
C ALA A 29 -3.73 3.76 -12.70
N ASP A 30 -4.53 4.78 -12.87
CA ASP A 30 -5.84 4.67 -13.51
C ASP A 30 -5.73 4.17 -14.95
N THR A 31 -4.77 4.71 -15.71
CA THR A 31 -4.51 4.29 -17.08
C THR A 31 -4.06 2.83 -17.14
N HIS A 32 -3.12 2.43 -16.26
CA HIS A 32 -2.57 1.08 -16.28
C HIS A 32 -3.56 0.03 -15.79
N HIS A 33 -4.45 0.38 -14.86
CA HIS A 33 -5.50 -0.51 -14.37
C HIS A 33 -6.80 -0.44 -15.18
N ASN A 34 -6.81 0.32 -16.26
CA ASN A 34 -8.02 0.50 -17.07
C ASN A 34 -8.59 -0.86 -17.51
N GLY A 35 -9.88 -1.04 -17.29
CA GLY A 35 -10.59 -2.28 -17.65
C GLY A 35 -10.48 -3.40 -16.61
N GLN A 36 -9.64 -3.26 -15.58
CA GLN A 36 -9.56 -4.23 -14.49
C GLN A 36 -10.66 -3.99 -13.47
N LEU A 37 -11.26 -5.07 -12.98
CA LEU A 37 -12.32 -5.01 -11.98
C LEU A 37 -11.91 -5.79 -10.73
N ARG A 38 -12.41 -5.34 -9.57
CA ARG A 38 -12.29 -6.08 -8.32
C ARG A 38 -13.36 -7.17 -8.26
N LYS A 39 -13.29 -8.05 -7.26
CA LYS A 39 -14.25 -9.14 -7.08
C LYS A 39 -15.69 -8.67 -6.88
N ASP A 40 -15.88 -7.45 -6.36
CA ASP A 40 -17.22 -6.85 -6.20
C ASP A 40 -17.73 -6.15 -7.47
N GLY A 41 -16.95 -6.18 -8.55
CA GLY A 41 -17.30 -5.55 -9.82
C GLY A 41 -16.90 -4.09 -9.94
N SER A 42 -16.36 -3.46 -8.89
CA SER A 42 -15.91 -2.08 -8.94
C SER A 42 -14.60 -1.95 -9.75
N PRO A 43 -14.32 -0.77 -10.35
CA PRO A 43 -13.04 -0.55 -11.04
C PRO A 43 -11.87 -0.77 -10.10
N PHE A 44 -10.79 -1.38 -10.61
CA PHE A 44 -9.63 -1.74 -9.79
C PHE A 44 -8.99 -0.53 -9.10
N ILE A 45 -9.00 0.63 -9.76
CA ILE A 45 -8.43 1.88 -9.21
C ILE A 45 -9.01 2.28 -7.86
N THR A 46 -10.21 1.80 -7.52
CA THR A 46 -10.83 2.09 -6.22
C THR A 46 -10.02 1.53 -5.06
N HIS A 47 -9.28 0.44 -5.26
CA HIS A 47 -8.41 -0.15 -4.23
C HIS A 47 -7.19 0.74 -3.93
N PRO A 48 -6.32 1.09 -4.90
CA PRO A 48 -5.20 2.00 -4.59
C PRO A 48 -5.66 3.36 -4.07
N LEU A 49 -6.79 3.88 -4.52
CA LEU A 49 -7.36 5.11 -3.95
C LEU A 49 -7.72 4.94 -2.47
N ALA A 50 -8.36 3.83 -2.12
CA ALA A 50 -8.71 3.54 -0.73
C ALA A 50 -7.46 3.36 0.15
N VAL A 51 -6.43 2.69 -0.36
CA VAL A 51 -5.15 2.51 0.34
C VAL A 51 -4.49 3.87 0.60
N ALA A 52 -4.43 4.73 -0.42
CA ALA A 52 -3.90 6.09 -0.27
C ALA A 52 -4.71 6.91 0.72
N GLN A 53 -6.03 6.77 0.74
CA GLN A 53 -6.92 7.46 1.69
C GLN A 53 -6.64 7.02 3.13
N ILE A 54 -6.43 5.73 3.37
CA ILE A 54 -6.06 5.21 4.70
C ILE A 54 -4.73 5.81 5.15
N ILE A 55 -3.74 5.85 4.26
CA ILE A 55 -2.44 6.44 4.57
C ILE A 55 -2.56 7.93 4.90
N ALA A 56 -3.37 8.66 4.16
CA ALA A 56 -3.58 10.08 4.41
C ALA A 56 -4.31 10.34 5.73
N GLU A 57 -5.37 9.60 6.00
CA GLU A 57 -6.20 9.81 7.21
C GLU A 57 -5.52 9.32 8.48
N GLU A 58 -4.98 8.12 8.45
CA GLU A 58 -4.47 7.44 9.65
C GLU A 58 -3.00 7.74 9.93
N LEU A 59 -2.18 7.88 8.88
CA LEU A 59 -0.73 7.95 9.02
C LEU A 59 -0.14 9.30 8.60
N ARG A 60 -0.87 10.10 7.85
CA ARG A 60 -0.46 11.45 7.39
C ARG A 60 0.93 11.47 6.78
N LEU A 61 1.19 10.54 5.85
CA LEU A 61 2.50 10.38 5.24
C LEU A 61 2.75 11.41 4.13
N ASP A 62 4.00 11.46 3.67
CA ASP A 62 4.48 12.41 2.66
C ASP A 62 3.94 12.10 1.24
N SER A 63 4.22 13.03 0.32
CA SER A 63 3.77 12.93 -1.06
C SER A 63 4.27 11.67 -1.76
N GLU A 64 5.52 11.28 -1.54
CA GLU A 64 6.11 10.07 -2.13
C GLU A 64 5.37 8.81 -1.68
N SER A 65 4.98 8.74 -0.42
CA SER A 65 4.21 7.60 0.12
C SER A 65 2.82 7.52 -0.51
N ILE A 66 2.17 8.66 -0.71
CA ILE A 66 0.85 8.71 -1.40
C ILE A 66 0.98 8.25 -2.85
N GLU A 67 2.00 8.75 -3.56
CA GLU A 67 2.28 8.35 -4.96
C GLU A 67 2.51 6.83 -5.03
N ALA A 68 3.34 6.30 -4.14
CA ALA A 68 3.63 4.86 -4.09
C ALA A 68 2.38 4.03 -3.76
N ALA A 69 1.54 4.51 -2.86
CA ALA A 69 0.29 3.84 -2.52
C ALA A 69 -0.66 3.76 -3.73
N LEU A 70 -0.76 4.85 -4.50
CA LEU A 70 -1.59 4.89 -5.71
C LEU A 70 -1.09 3.90 -6.77
N MET A 71 0.22 3.66 -6.84
CA MET A 71 0.84 2.81 -7.84
C MET A 71 1.28 1.43 -7.32
N HIS A 72 0.94 1.08 -6.08
CA HIS A 72 1.53 -0.09 -5.42
C HIS A 72 1.28 -1.42 -6.14
N ASP A 73 0.19 -1.56 -6.88
CA ASP A 73 -0.12 -2.77 -7.63
C ASP A 73 0.29 -2.70 -9.10
N CYS A 74 0.82 -1.56 -9.57
CA CYS A 74 1.10 -1.37 -11.00
C CYS A 74 2.15 -2.36 -11.54
N ILE A 75 3.22 -2.61 -10.80
CA ILE A 75 4.28 -3.51 -11.25
C ILE A 75 3.78 -4.94 -11.35
N GLU A 76 2.95 -5.37 -10.38
CA GLU A 76 2.44 -6.75 -10.32
C GLU A 76 1.32 -7.02 -11.31
N ASP A 77 0.39 -6.09 -11.42
CA ASP A 77 -0.89 -6.33 -12.07
C ASP A 77 -1.03 -5.65 -13.44
N THR A 78 -0.01 -4.89 -13.86
CA THR A 78 -0.01 -4.19 -15.15
C THR A 78 1.34 -4.33 -15.86
N SER A 79 1.45 -3.69 -17.04
CA SER A 79 2.70 -3.65 -17.81
C SER A 79 3.73 -2.64 -17.26
N ALA A 80 3.42 -1.92 -16.20
CA ALA A 80 4.33 -0.95 -15.60
C ALA A 80 5.59 -1.61 -15.04
N THR A 81 6.74 -0.94 -15.18
CA THR A 81 8.03 -1.46 -14.71
C THR A 81 8.66 -0.51 -13.69
N TYR A 82 9.58 -1.06 -12.88
CA TYR A 82 10.38 -0.26 -11.95
C TYR A 82 11.08 0.90 -12.67
N ALA A 83 11.75 0.60 -13.79
CA ALA A 83 12.51 1.61 -14.54
C ALA A 83 11.62 2.75 -15.02
N GLU A 84 10.41 2.44 -15.46
CA GLU A 84 9.43 3.42 -15.92
C GLU A 84 8.97 4.33 -14.78
N ILE A 85 8.63 3.76 -13.63
CA ILE A 85 8.23 4.53 -12.46
C ILE A 85 9.38 5.39 -11.93
N ALA A 86 10.60 4.85 -11.90
CA ALA A 86 11.78 5.60 -11.48
C ALA A 86 12.03 6.82 -12.39
N LYS A 87 11.84 6.66 -13.68
CA LYS A 87 12.01 7.74 -14.67
C LYS A 87 10.89 8.78 -14.57
N GLU A 88 9.64 8.33 -14.50
CA GLU A 88 8.47 9.22 -14.54
C GLU A 88 8.23 9.94 -13.21
N PHE A 89 8.63 9.34 -12.09
CA PHE A 89 8.41 9.90 -10.74
C PHE A 89 9.74 10.13 -10.03
N SER A 90 10.30 9.09 -9.43
CA SER A 90 11.62 9.12 -8.80
C SER A 90 12.08 7.71 -8.46
N PRO A 91 13.39 7.49 -8.29
CA PRO A 91 13.88 6.22 -7.74
C PRO A 91 13.31 5.89 -6.36
N ALA A 92 13.11 6.90 -5.51
CA ALA A 92 12.54 6.71 -4.18
C ALA A 92 11.12 6.15 -4.25
N VAL A 93 10.26 6.70 -5.10
CA VAL A 93 8.89 6.19 -5.31
C VAL A 93 8.93 4.78 -5.90
N ALA A 94 9.77 4.54 -6.91
CA ALA A 94 9.90 3.21 -7.51
C ALA A 94 10.36 2.16 -6.50
N ASP A 95 11.28 2.52 -5.59
CA ASP A 95 11.75 1.63 -4.53
C ASP A 95 10.61 1.27 -3.57
N LEU A 96 9.76 2.22 -3.22
CA LEU A 96 8.60 1.97 -2.37
C LEU A 96 7.61 1.01 -3.05
N VAL A 97 7.29 1.25 -4.31
CA VAL A 97 6.38 0.39 -5.08
C VAL A 97 6.94 -1.03 -5.19
N GLU A 98 8.22 -1.15 -5.54
CA GLU A 98 8.88 -2.46 -5.64
C GLU A 98 8.94 -3.16 -4.29
N GLY A 99 9.22 -2.43 -3.22
CA GLY A 99 9.25 -3.00 -1.86
C GLY A 99 7.91 -3.61 -1.47
N VAL A 100 6.82 -2.92 -1.72
CA VAL A 100 5.46 -3.44 -1.47
C VAL A 100 5.20 -4.68 -2.34
N SER A 101 5.59 -4.63 -3.61
CA SER A 101 5.45 -5.75 -4.54
C SER A 101 6.19 -6.99 -4.05
N LYS A 102 7.43 -6.83 -3.57
CA LYS A 102 8.23 -7.93 -3.03
C LYS A 102 7.61 -8.59 -1.80
N LEU A 103 6.92 -7.82 -0.96
CA LEU A 103 6.20 -8.36 0.18
C LEU A 103 4.99 -9.21 -0.22
N THR A 104 4.50 -9.03 -1.43
CA THR A 104 3.31 -9.71 -1.94
C THR A 104 3.63 -11.00 -2.67
N ARG A 105 4.82 -11.12 -3.28
CA ARG A 105 5.20 -12.16 -4.25
C ARG A 105 5.84 -13.39 -3.65
N VAL A 106 5.25 -14.20 -2.84
CA VAL A 106 5.93 -15.44 -2.46
C VAL A 106 4.98 -16.62 -2.43
N GLN A 107 5.39 -17.73 -3.08
CA GLN A 107 4.76 -19.02 -2.93
C GLN A 107 5.57 -19.83 -1.93
N TYR A 108 4.91 -20.43 -0.95
CA TYR A 108 5.56 -21.14 0.13
C TYR A 108 5.15 -22.61 0.18
N ALA A 109 6.12 -23.48 0.53
CA ALA A 109 5.90 -24.91 0.66
C ALA A 109 5.11 -25.26 1.94
N SER A 110 5.22 -24.45 2.99
CA SER A 110 4.50 -24.68 4.24
C SER A 110 4.09 -23.35 4.89
N LYS A 111 3.10 -23.42 5.78
CA LYS A 111 2.60 -22.25 6.50
C LYS A 111 3.65 -21.67 7.46
N GLU A 112 4.45 -22.54 8.09
CA GLU A 112 5.54 -22.11 8.99
C GLU A 112 6.64 -21.39 8.21
N GLU A 113 7.03 -21.94 7.05
CA GLU A 113 7.99 -21.35 6.14
C GLU A 113 7.50 -19.98 5.66
N GLU A 114 6.22 -19.87 5.33
CA GLU A 114 5.57 -18.63 4.93
C GLU A 114 5.69 -17.56 6.02
N GLN A 115 5.40 -17.91 7.28
CA GLN A 115 5.49 -16.97 8.40
C GLN A 115 6.91 -16.47 8.63
N MET A 116 7.89 -17.36 8.57
CA MET A 116 9.31 -16.99 8.76
C MET A 116 9.81 -16.10 7.63
N GLU A 117 9.49 -16.42 6.38
CA GLU A 117 9.90 -15.62 5.23
C GLU A 117 9.21 -14.27 5.22
N ASN A 118 7.93 -14.19 5.56
CA ASN A 118 7.23 -12.92 5.66
C ASN A 118 7.85 -12.02 6.73
N LEU A 119 8.15 -12.56 7.90
CA LEU A 119 8.80 -11.81 8.96
C LEU A 119 10.18 -11.30 8.52
N ARG A 120 10.99 -12.15 7.90
CA ARG A 120 12.31 -11.78 7.40
C ARG A 120 12.22 -10.65 6.38
N LYS A 121 11.31 -10.77 5.40
CA LYS A 121 11.10 -9.75 4.37
C LYS A 121 10.66 -8.43 4.96
N MET A 122 9.77 -8.47 5.94
CA MET A 122 9.31 -7.26 6.62
C MET A 122 10.44 -6.57 7.36
N LEU A 123 11.30 -7.33 8.05
CA LEU A 123 12.46 -6.76 8.75
C LEU A 123 13.45 -6.15 7.77
N MET A 124 13.68 -6.79 6.63
CA MET A 124 14.55 -6.25 5.57
C MET A 124 13.96 -4.98 4.95
N ALA A 125 12.65 -4.95 4.70
CA ALA A 125 11.98 -3.78 4.18
C ALA A 125 12.02 -2.61 5.16
N MET A 126 11.83 -2.88 6.46
CA MET A 126 11.94 -1.86 7.52
C MET A 126 13.34 -1.28 7.60
N ALA A 127 14.38 -2.08 7.37
CA ALA A 127 15.76 -1.60 7.35
C ALA A 127 16.04 -0.65 6.20
N LYS A 128 15.34 -0.81 5.07
CA LYS A 128 15.47 0.07 3.90
C LYS A 128 14.59 1.31 4.03
N ASP A 129 13.29 1.11 4.18
CA ASP A 129 12.33 2.21 4.29
C ASP A 129 11.04 1.70 4.96
N ILE A 130 10.75 2.23 6.14
CA ILE A 130 9.59 1.85 6.92
C ILE A 130 8.27 2.14 6.20
N ARG A 131 8.26 3.10 5.27
CA ARG A 131 7.06 3.45 4.51
C ARG A 131 6.51 2.27 3.70
N VAL A 132 7.37 1.34 3.27
CA VAL A 132 6.95 0.11 2.59
C VAL A 132 5.99 -0.70 3.46
N ILE A 133 6.33 -0.87 4.72
CA ILE A 133 5.49 -1.61 5.68
C ILE A 133 4.17 -0.87 5.92
N LEU A 134 4.22 0.45 6.05
CA LEU A 134 3.01 1.27 6.28
C LEU A 134 2.04 1.17 5.10
N ILE A 135 2.55 1.22 3.87
CA ILE A 135 1.74 1.04 2.67
C ILE A 135 1.13 -0.36 2.64
N LYS A 136 1.91 -1.40 2.96
CA LYS A 136 1.42 -2.77 2.99
C LYS A 136 0.35 -2.99 4.06
N LEU A 137 0.48 -2.34 5.21
CA LEU A 137 -0.54 -2.37 6.27
C LEU A 137 -1.85 -1.75 5.79
N ALA A 138 -1.78 -0.62 5.10
CA ALA A 138 -2.96 0.03 4.53
C ALA A 138 -3.62 -0.84 3.46
N ASP A 139 -2.82 -1.48 2.63
CA ASP A 139 -3.29 -2.45 1.62
C ASP A 139 -4.06 -3.59 2.29
N ARG A 140 -3.48 -4.21 3.31
CA ARG A 140 -4.13 -5.27 4.08
C ARG A 140 -5.42 -4.80 4.75
N THR A 141 -5.41 -3.60 5.32
CA THR A 141 -6.58 -3.02 5.98
C THR A 141 -7.75 -2.90 5.00
N HIS A 142 -7.50 -2.37 3.81
CA HIS A 142 -8.56 -2.26 2.80
C HIS A 142 -9.03 -3.64 2.32
N ASN A 143 -8.11 -4.57 2.09
CA ASN A 143 -8.47 -5.93 1.71
C ASN A 143 -9.34 -6.62 2.76
N MET A 144 -9.06 -6.39 4.04
CA MET A 144 -9.92 -6.91 5.13
C MET A 144 -11.31 -6.28 5.14
N ARG A 145 -11.41 -4.98 4.89
CA ARG A 145 -12.70 -4.27 4.83
C ARG A 145 -13.57 -4.74 3.67
N THR A 146 -12.97 -5.33 2.62
CA THR A 146 -13.68 -5.84 1.45
C THR A 146 -13.74 -7.37 1.40
N MET A 147 -13.49 -8.04 2.53
CA MET A 147 -13.42 -9.52 2.61
C MET A 147 -14.73 -10.23 2.34
N GLU A 148 -15.86 -9.59 2.49
CA GLU A 148 -17.16 -10.18 2.24
C GLU A 148 -17.31 -10.76 0.83
N TYR A 149 -16.47 -10.29 -0.11
CA TYR A 149 -16.44 -10.78 -1.50
C TYR A 149 -15.43 -11.91 -1.71
N GLN A 150 -14.82 -12.43 -0.63
CA GLN A 150 -13.86 -13.53 -0.69
C GLN A 150 -14.41 -14.77 0.00
N THR A 151 -13.81 -15.95 -0.30
CA THR A 151 -14.21 -17.19 0.36
C THR A 151 -13.90 -17.14 1.86
N ALA A 152 -14.68 -17.88 2.65
CA ALA A 152 -14.50 -17.94 4.11
C ALA A 152 -13.08 -18.38 4.50
N GLU A 153 -12.50 -19.32 3.73
CA GLU A 153 -11.13 -19.79 3.95
C GLU A 153 -10.09 -18.69 3.75
N LYS A 154 -10.23 -17.93 2.65
CA LYS A 154 -9.34 -16.79 2.37
C LYS A 154 -9.49 -15.68 3.40
N GLN A 155 -10.72 -15.41 3.84
CA GLN A 155 -10.99 -14.45 4.91
C GLN A 155 -10.25 -14.83 6.19
N ARG A 156 -10.35 -16.10 6.59
CA ARG A 156 -9.70 -16.62 7.79
C ARG A 156 -8.19 -16.52 7.69
N GLN A 157 -7.63 -16.94 6.55
CA GLN A 157 -6.17 -16.91 6.33
C GLN A 157 -5.62 -15.47 6.39
N LYS A 158 -6.28 -14.54 5.70
CA LYS A 158 -5.86 -13.13 5.71
C LYS A 158 -6.01 -12.49 7.09
N SER A 159 -7.08 -12.82 7.80
CA SER A 159 -7.29 -12.31 9.16
C SER A 159 -6.19 -12.80 10.11
N LEU A 160 -5.86 -14.08 10.06
CA LEU A 160 -4.79 -14.66 10.89
C LEU A 160 -3.45 -14.03 10.58
N GLU A 161 -3.10 -13.91 9.29
CA GLU A 161 -1.85 -13.27 8.85
C GLU A 161 -1.76 -11.83 9.35
N THR A 162 -2.85 -11.08 9.22
CA THR A 162 -2.89 -9.68 9.67
C THR A 162 -2.71 -9.59 11.19
N MET A 163 -3.40 -10.44 11.95
CA MET A 163 -3.30 -10.42 13.42
C MET A 163 -1.95 -10.90 13.92
N GLU A 164 -1.37 -11.92 13.32
CA GLU A 164 -0.13 -12.52 13.80
C GLU A 164 1.13 -11.77 13.37
N ILE A 165 1.12 -11.16 12.19
CA ILE A 165 2.32 -10.57 11.59
C ILE A 165 2.23 -9.04 11.55
N TYR A 166 1.16 -8.50 10.95
CA TYR A 166 1.07 -7.07 10.68
C TYR A 166 0.62 -6.24 11.87
N ALA A 167 -0.32 -6.73 12.67
CA ALA A 167 -0.83 -5.96 13.81
C ALA A 167 0.23 -5.64 14.87
N PRO A 168 1.12 -6.57 15.28
CA PRO A 168 2.20 -6.23 16.21
C PRO A 168 3.15 -5.16 15.68
N ILE A 169 3.44 -5.18 14.39
CA ILE A 169 4.32 -4.19 13.75
C ILE A 169 3.62 -2.84 13.71
N ALA A 170 2.34 -2.80 13.33
CA ALA A 170 1.55 -1.57 13.32
C ALA A 170 1.49 -0.96 14.72
N HIS A 171 1.31 -1.77 15.75
CA HIS A 171 1.29 -1.33 17.13
C HIS A 171 2.61 -0.68 17.56
N ARG A 172 3.74 -1.31 17.22
CA ARG A 172 5.07 -0.75 17.50
C ARG A 172 5.30 0.58 16.79
N LEU A 173 4.91 0.67 15.52
CA LEU A 173 5.04 1.89 14.74
C LEU A 173 4.17 3.01 15.29
N GLY A 174 2.94 2.69 15.70
CA GLY A 174 2.05 3.63 16.34
C GLY A 174 2.62 4.18 17.64
N MET A 175 3.22 3.33 18.46
CA MET A 175 3.88 3.74 19.71
C MET A 175 5.09 4.63 19.46
N GLN A 176 5.91 4.31 18.47
CA GLN A 176 7.06 5.13 18.09
C GLN A 176 6.63 6.50 17.63
N ARG A 177 5.56 6.59 16.85
CA ARG A 177 5.00 7.86 16.38
C ARG A 177 4.56 8.73 17.55
N ILE A 178 3.85 8.15 18.51
CA ILE A 178 3.43 8.86 19.72
C ILE A 178 4.64 9.40 20.49
N LYS A 179 5.70 8.60 20.61
CA LYS A 179 6.95 9.03 21.27
C LYS A 179 7.64 10.19 20.54
N TRP A 180 7.51 10.27 19.23
CA TRP A 180 8.13 11.32 18.44
C TRP A 180 7.33 12.63 18.43
N GLU A 181 6.04 12.56 18.68
CA GLU A 181 5.17 13.73 18.82
C GLU A 181 5.27 14.37 20.22
N LEU A 182 5.77 13.64 21.21
CA LEU A 182 5.98 14.12 22.56
C LEU A 182 7.40 14.67 22.76
#